data_6a3057ad34d0bf8fbb9db57d2fb857b6
#
_entry.id   6a3057ad34d0bf8fbb9db57d2fb857b6
#
_cell.length_a   1.000
_cell.length_b   1.000
_cell.length_c   1.000
_cell.angle_alpha   90.00
_cell.angle_beta   90.00
_cell.angle_gamma   90.00
#
_symmetry.space_group_name_H-M   'P 1'
#
loop_
_entity.id
_entity.type
_entity.pdbx_description
1 polymer ?
#
loop_
_entity_poly.entity_id
_entity_poly.type
_entity_poly.pdbx_seq_one_letter_code
_entity_poly.pdbx_strand_id
1 'polypeptide(L)'
;MRKLFKSFKTEINPTVEQKVKINKTIGTCRYVYNFYLSYNKTLHDKGEKFMTGKSFSVWLNNEYIPNNPDKIWIKEAYSKAVKKSIEDGCTAFTRFFKHQSAFPNFKKKDKSDVKMYFVKNNTKDCRCERHRLNIPTLGWVRIKEKGYIPTTKDGWKIKSGTVSVKADRYYVSVLVEIPDVKIANNSNGGIGIDLGLKDLAIVSNGKTYKNINKSTRIKKLEKKLRREQRCLSRKYENLKKGESTQKNIQKQKLKVQRLHHKIDNIRTDYINKSIAEIVKTKPSYITIENLNVS
;
A
#
# COMPACT_ATOMS: atom_id res chain seq x y z
N MET A 1 3.50 -30.22 -2.67
CA MET A 1 2.62 -29.34 -3.48
C MET A 1 3.02 -27.88 -3.27
N ARG A 2 3.28 -27.14 -4.34
CA ARG A 2 3.72 -25.73 -4.27
C ARG A 2 2.47 -24.85 -4.12
N LYS A 3 2.32 -24.19 -2.96
CA LYS A 3 1.19 -23.29 -2.72
C LYS A 3 1.37 -22.02 -3.56
N LEU A 4 0.38 -21.67 -4.35
CA LEU A 4 0.34 -20.42 -5.10
C LEU A 4 -0.45 -19.36 -4.33
N PHE A 5 0.08 -18.13 -4.35
CA PHE A 5 -0.54 -16.98 -3.73
C PHE A 5 -0.75 -15.87 -4.75
N LYS A 6 -1.90 -15.20 -4.67
CA LYS A 6 -2.23 -14.05 -5.51
C LYS A 6 -2.74 -12.89 -4.66
N SER A 7 -2.31 -11.69 -4.99
CA SER A 7 -2.81 -10.47 -4.35
C SER A 7 -3.91 -9.82 -5.17
N PHE A 8 -4.98 -9.41 -4.50
CA PHE A 8 -6.09 -8.65 -5.09
C PHE A 8 -6.21 -7.33 -4.34
N LYS A 9 -6.22 -6.22 -5.08
CA LYS A 9 -6.35 -4.88 -4.52
C LYS A 9 -7.55 -4.17 -5.13
N THR A 10 -8.50 -3.74 -4.29
CA THR A 10 -9.70 -3.02 -4.72
C THR A 10 -10.06 -1.88 -3.78
N GLU A 11 -10.86 -0.94 -4.26
CA GLU A 11 -11.42 0.13 -3.44
C GLU A 11 -12.57 -0.41 -2.58
N ILE A 12 -12.61 0.03 -1.32
CA ILE A 12 -13.67 -0.30 -0.36
C ILE A 12 -14.44 0.96 0.04
N ASN A 13 -15.68 0.77 0.44
CA ASN A 13 -16.54 1.84 0.94
C ASN A 13 -16.91 1.60 2.42
N PRO A 14 -16.02 1.95 3.37
CA PRO A 14 -16.28 1.78 4.79
C PRO A 14 -17.28 2.81 5.30
N THR A 15 -18.04 2.44 6.34
CA THR A 15 -18.93 3.35 7.09
C THR A 15 -18.11 4.42 7.83
N VAL A 16 -18.78 5.43 8.37
CA VAL A 16 -18.11 6.49 9.15
C VAL A 16 -17.34 5.91 10.34
N GLU A 17 -17.95 4.99 11.08
CA GLU A 17 -17.32 4.32 12.21
C GLU A 17 -16.10 3.48 11.80
N GLN A 18 -16.22 2.73 10.69
CA GLN A 18 -15.12 1.96 10.14
C GLN A 18 -13.97 2.86 9.70
N LYS A 19 -14.25 4.01 9.08
CA LYS A 19 -13.22 5.01 8.73
C LYS A 19 -12.47 5.52 9.96
N VAL A 20 -13.18 5.80 11.05
CA VAL A 20 -12.57 6.22 12.31
C VAL A 20 -11.62 5.14 12.84
N LYS A 21 -12.09 3.88 12.90
CA LYS A 21 -11.26 2.73 13.34
C LYS A 21 -10.03 2.53 12.47
N ILE A 22 -10.18 2.58 11.13
CA ILE A 22 -9.06 2.47 10.19
C ILE A 22 -8.03 3.58 10.44
N ASN A 23 -8.49 4.83 10.52
CA ASN A 23 -7.60 5.98 10.68
C ASN A 23 -6.89 5.98 12.04
N LYS A 24 -7.59 5.60 13.12
CA LYS A 24 -6.98 5.40 14.45
C LYS A 24 -5.90 4.33 14.37
N THR A 25 -6.20 3.14 13.82
CA THR A 25 -5.23 2.04 13.70
C THR A 25 -4.01 2.44 12.87
N ILE A 26 -4.19 3.11 11.72
CA ILE A 26 -3.07 3.60 10.89
C ILE A 26 -2.24 4.64 11.66
N GLY A 27 -2.90 5.52 12.43
CA GLY A 27 -2.23 6.50 13.28
C GLY A 27 -1.37 5.84 14.35
N THR A 28 -1.91 4.86 15.05
CA THR A 28 -1.21 4.05 16.05
C THR A 28 -0.03 3.28 15.44
N CYS A 29 -0.22 2.62 14.30
CA CYS A 29 0.85 1.92 13.59
C CYS A 29 2.01 2.86 13.24
N ARG A 30 1.70 4.09 12.78
CA ARG A 30 2.73 5.09 12.49
C ARG A 30 3.47 5.52 13.75
N TYR A 31 2.75 5.78 14.84
CA TYR A 31 3.35 6.15 16.12
C TYR A 31 4.27 5.06 16.65
N VAL A 32 3.79 3.81 16.71
CA VAL A 32 4.55 2.69 17.26
C VAL A 32 5.77 2.35 16.41
N TYR A 33 5.65 2.43 15.07
CA TYR A 33 6.82 2.32 14.17
C TYR A 33 7.89 3.37 14.50
N ASN A 34 7.49 4.64 14.60
CA ASN A 34 8.41 5.72 14.91
C ASN A 34 9.00 5.59 16.32
N PHE A 35 8.19 5.16 17.28
CA PHE A 35 8.63 4.92 18.65
C PHE A 35 9.68 3.82 18.70
N TYR A 36 9.45 2.70 17.98
CA TYR A 36 10.43 1.63 17.87
C TYR A 36 11.77 2.12 17.28
N LEU A 37 11.71 2.95 16.24
CA LEU A 37 12.95 3.52 15.66
C LEU A 37 13.66 4.44 16.64
N SER A 38 12.93 5.36 17.30
CA SER A 38 13.49 6.29 18.26
C SER A 38 14.12 5.55 19.45
N TYR A 39 13.43 4.55 19.97
CA TYR A 39 13.89 3.76 21.11
C TYR A 39 15.22 3.05 20.79
N ASN A 40 15.30 2.34 19.67
CA ASN A 40 16.53 1.67 19.25
C ASN A 40 17.68 2.64 18.93
N LYS A 41 17.35 3.84 18.40
CA LYS A 41 18.36 4.89 18.24
C LYS A 41 18.93 5.31 19.60
N THR A 42 18.06 5.53 20.60
CA THR A 42 18.50 5.89 21.95
C THR A 42 19.37 4.79 22.59
N LEU A 43 19.03 3.50 22.41
CA LEU A 43 19.87 2.37 22.87
C LEU A 43 21.25 2.40 22.20
N HIS A 44 21.29 2.58 20.90
CA HIS A 44 22.53 2.69 20.14
C HIS A 44 23.42 3.84 20.63
N ASP A 45 22.82 5.04 20.83
CA ASP A 45 23.52 6.22 21.30
C ASP A 45 24.12 6.04 22.72
N LYS A 46 23.53 5.12 23.52
CA LYS A 46 24.02 4.71 24.85
C LYS A 46 24.99 3.52 24.82
N GLY A 47 25.28 2.94 23.66
CA GLY A 47 26.09 1.71 23.55
C GLY A 47 25.36 0.45 24.01
N GLU A 48 24.04 0.49 24.17
CA GLU A 48 23.22 -0.63 24.61
C GLU A 48 22.84 -1.54 23.44
N LYS A 49 22.45 -2.80 23.76
CA LYS A 49 22.05 -3.78 22.74
C LYS A 49 20.77 -3.38 22.04
N PHE A 50 20.73 -3.57 20.73
CA PHE A 50 19.55 -3.41 19.89
C PHE A 50 18.38 -4.28 20.36
N MET A 51 17.21 -3.67 20.58
CA MET A 51 16.00 -4.39 20.96
C MET A 51 15.27 -4.92 19.74
N THR A 52 15.07 -6.25 19.69
CA THR A 52 14.33 -6.89 18.59
C THR A 52 12.85 -6.48 18.59
N GLY A 53 12.18 -6.61 17.44
CA GLY A 53 10.75 -6.31 17.36
C GLY A 53 9.90 -7.15 18.31
N LYS A 54 10.26 -8.41 18.56
CA LYS A 54 9.58 -9.30 19.52
C LYS A 54 9.75 -8.79 20.96
N SER A 55 10.97 -8.52 21.38
CA SER A 55 11.26 -8.02 22.72
C SER A 55 10.61 -6.66 22.98
N PHE A 56 10.70 -5.75 21.99
CA PHE A 56 10.02 -4.45 22.07
C PHE A 56 8.51 -4.58 22.20
N SER A 57 7.88 -5.50 21.46
CA SER A 57 6.43 -5.74 21.57
C SER A 57 6.01 -6.25 22.94
N VAL A 58 6.84 -7.10 23.58
CA VAL A 58 6.59 -7.59 24.94
C VAL A 58 6.74 -6.45 25.95
N TRP A 59 7.86 -5.74 25.91
CA TRP A 59 8.13 -4.58 26.76
C TRP A 59 7.05 -3.49 26.63
N LEU A 60 6.66 -3.15 25.39
CA LEU A 60 5.61 -2.15 25.12
C LEU A 60 4.29 -2.47 25.82
N ASN A 61 3.87 -3.75 25.80
CA ASN A 61 2.56 -4.16 26.33
C ASN A 61 2.57 -4.45 27.82
N ASN A 62 3.67 -4.97 28.37
CA ASN A 62 3.74 -5.46 29.75
C ASN A 62 4.38 -4.46 30.71
N GLU A 63 5.19 -3.53 30.21
CA GLU A 63 5.91 -2.57 31.04
C GLU A 63 5.57 -1.13 30.65
N TYR A 64 5.78 -0.75 29.38
CA TYR A 64 5.67 0.65 28.98
C TYR A 64 4.23 1.18 29.10
N ILE A 65 3.25 0.50 28.50
CA ILE A 65 1.85 0.98 28.53
C ILE A 65 1.28 0.97 29.97
N PRO A 66 1.48 -0.07 30.80
CA PRO A 66 1.02 -0.04 32.19
C PRO A 66 1.60 1.11 33.01
N ASN A 67 2.87 1.44 32.81
CA ASN A 67 3.57 2.52 33.51
C ASN A 67 3.28 3.92 32.90
N ASN A 68 2.59 4.00 31.76
CA ASN A 68 2.24 5.24 31.07
C ASN A 68 0.74 5.25 30.68
N PRO A 69 -0.17 5.56 31.63
CA PRO A 69 -1.62 5.49 31.39
C PRO A 69 -2.10 6.36 30.23
N ASP A 70 -1.40 7.46 29.93
CA ASP A 70 -1.65 8.34 28.78
C ASP A 70 -1.43 7.64 27.43
N LYS A 71 -0.80 6.46 27.41
CA LYS A 71 -0.55 5.63 26.20
C LYS A 71 -1.52 4.46 26.03
N ILE A 72 -2.51 4.30 26.90
CA ILE A 72 -3.50 3.20 26.84
C ILE A 72 -4.21 3.12 25.48
N TRP A 73 -4.37 4.25 24.79
CA TRP A 73 -4.96 4.34 23.45
C TRP A 73 -4.27 3.47 22.40
N ILE A 74 -3.02 3.06 22.62
CA ILE A 74 -2.31 2.13 21.73
C ILE A 74 -3.02 0.77 21.68
N LYS A 75 -3.62 0.35 22.79
CA LYS A 75 -4.39 -0.91 22.90
C LYS A 75 -5.77 -0.85 22.23
N GLU A 76 -6.29 0.33 21.91
CA GLU A 76 -7.54 0.49 21.14
C GLU A 76 -7.37 0.07 19.67
N ALA A 77 -6.15 0.10 19.16
CA ALA A 77 -5.87 -0.29 17.79
C ALA A 77 -5.77 -1.82 17.64
N TYR A 78 -6.00 -2.32 16.43
CA TYR A 78 -5.89 -3.75 16.14
C TYR A 78 -4.46 -4.26 16.42
N SER A 79 -4.32 -5.14 17.41
CA SER A 79 -3.04 -5.60 17.95
C SER A 79 -2.10 -6.21 16.89
N LYS A 80 -2.65 -6.97 15.91
CA LYS A 80 -1.84 -7.56 14.83
C LYS A 80 -1.28 -6.49 13.88
N ALA A 81 -2.01 -5.39 13.65
CA ALA A 81 -1.51 -4.27 12.87
C ALA A 81 -0.37 -3.55 13.60
N VAL A 82 -0.52 -3.36 14.92
CA VAL A 82 0.51 -2.76 15.77
C VAL A 82 1.78 -3.62 15.80
N LYS A 83 1.64 -4.94 16.03
CA LYS A 83 2.78 -5.88 15.95
C LYS A 83 3.47 -5.83 14.62
N LYS A 84 2.71 -5.85 13.52
CA LYS A 84 3.27 -5.77 12.16
C LYS A 84 4.07 -4.49 11.93
N SER A 85 3.61 -3.38 12.48
CA SER A 85 4.31 -2.10 12.37
C SER A 85 5.66 -2.10 13.13
N ILE A 86 5.77 -2.80 14.26
CA ILE A 86 7.04 -3.04 14.98
C ILE A 86 7.96 -3.93 14.13
N GLU A 87 7.44 -5.02 13.58
CA GLU A 87 8.18 -5.93 12.70
C GLU A 87 8.72 -5.21 11.45
N ASP A 88 7.93 -4.29 10.87
CA ASP A 88 8.35 -3.47 9.73
C ASP A 88 9.51 -2.55 10.10
N GLY A 89 9.50 -1.98 11.32
CA GLY A 89 10.61 -1.19 11.86
C GLY A 89 11.87 -2.05 12.08
N CYS A 90 11.71 -3.24 12.66
CA CYS A 90 12.80 -4.21 12.84
C CYS A 90 13.39 -4.64 11.50
N THR A 91 12.55 -4.92 10.51
CA THR A 91 12.98 -5.27 9.15
C THR A 91 13.74 -4.12 8.48
N ALA A 92 13.32 -2.88 8.71
CA ALA A 92 14.02 -1.71 8.17
C ALA A 92 15.43 -1.58 8.74
N PHE A 93 15.64 -1.78 10.05
CA PHE A 93 16.96 -1.84 10.65
C PHE A 93 17.77 -3.04 10.15
N THR A 94 17.17 -4.23 10.03
CA THR A 94 17.86 -5.41 9.48
C THR A 94 18.42 -5.14 8.08
N ARG A 95 17.66 -4.46 7.23
CA ARG A 95 18.12 -4.07 5.89
C ARG A 95 19.25 -3.04 5.94
N PHE A 96 19.18 -2.10 6.86
CA PHE A 96 20.23 -1.11 7.08
C PHE A 96 21.53 -1.79 7.51
N PHE A 97 21.50 -2.67 8.52
CA PHE A 97 22.68 -3.40 8.97
C PHE A 97 23.28 -4.36 7.92
N LYS A 98 22.45 -4.82 6.98
CA LYS A 98 22.89 -5.61 5.82
C LYS A 98 23.35 -4.74 4.63
N HIS A 99 23.46 -3.43 4.80
CA HIS A 99 23.81 -2.48 3.73
C HIS A 99 22.87 -2.51 2.50
N GLN A 100 21.63 -2.97 2.68
CA GLN A 100 20.61 -3.04 1.62
C GLN A 100 19.76 -1.79 1.52
N SER A 101 19.82 -0.89 2.50
CA SER A 101 19.08 0.38 2.52
C SER A 101 19.78 1.40 3.40
N ALA A 102 19.44 2.69 3.21
CA ALA A 102 19.83 3.76 4.12
C ALA A 102 19.16 3.60 5.50
N PHE A 103 19.60 4.41 6.48
CA PHE A 103 19.03 4.42 7.83
C PHE A 103 17.50 4.65 7.79
N PRO A 104 16.73 3.91 8.62
CA PRO A 104 15.27 3.98 8.61
C PRO A 104 14.76 5.38 8.94
N ASN A 105 13.86 5.88 8.09
CA ASN A 105 13.24 7.20 8.27
C ASN A 105 11.93 7.13 9.06
N PHE A 106 11.66 8.16 9.88
CA PHE A 106 10.38 8.34 10.54
C PHE A 106 9.23 8.50 9.54
N LYS A 107 8.14 7.82 9.81
CA LYS A 107 6.91 7.94 9.01
C LYS A 107 6.13 9.19 9.39
N LYS A 108 5.81 10.02 8.39
CA LYS A 108 5.07 11.28 8.56
C LYS A 108 3.62 11.11 8.10
N LYS A 109 2.68 11.75 8.81
CA LYS A 109 1.27 11.80 8.40
C LYS A 109 1.16 12.40 7.00
N ASP A 110 0.30 11.82 6.16
CA ASP A 110 0.01 12.24 4.76
C ASP A 110 1.19 12.18 3.77
N LYS A 111 2.38 11.76 4.23
CA LYS A 111 3.57 11.60 3.37
C LYS A 111 4.02 10.15 3.26
N SER A 112 3.82 9.37 4.33
CA SER A 112 4.23 7.96 4.37
C SER A 112 3.04 7.02 4.20
N ASP A 113 3.22 5.95 3.42
CA ASP A 113 2.19 4.92 3.18
C ASP A 113 2.18 3.92 4.34
N VAL A 114 1.46 4.27 5.41
CA VAL A 114 1.22 3.38 6.54
C VAL A 114 -0.12 2.69 6.37
N LYS A 115 -0.15 1.37 6.55
CA LYS A 115 -1.31 0.53 6.30
C LYS A 115 -1.75 -0.17 7.58
N MET A 116 -3.05 -0.45 7.70
CA MET A 116 -3.58 -1.35 8.69
C MET A 116 -3.46 -2.78 8.17
N TYR A 117 -2.53 -3.56 8.72
CA TYR A 117 -2.40 -4.98 8.43
C TYR A 117 -3.47 -5.79 9.17
N PHE A 118 -3.97 -6.85 8.53
CA PHE A 118 -4.82 -7.84 9.15
C PHE A 118 -4.48 -9.25 8.67
N VAL A 119 -4.78 -10.24 9.52
CA VAL A 119 -4.50 -11.65 9.25
C VAL A 119 -5.72 -12.47 9.66
N LYS A 120 -5.91 -13.61 9.01
CA LYS A 120 -6.94 -14.56 9.39
C LYS A 120 -6.52 -15.26 10.68
N ASN A 121 -7.23 -15.01 11.77
CA ASN A 121 -7.03 -15.70 13.05
C ASN A 121 -8.09 -16.80 13.26
N ASN A 122 -9.35 -16.50 12.92
CA ASN A 122 -10.49 -17.38 13.15
C ASN A 122 -11.15 -17.79 11.84
N THR A 123 -11.99 -18.83 11.89
CA THR A 123 -12.75 -19.29 10.71
C THR A 123 -13.71 -18.23 10.15
N LYS A 124 -14.18 -17.32 11.00
CA LYS A 124 -15.08 -16.21 10.62
C LYS A 124 -14.33 -15.02 9.98
N ASP A 125 -13.03 -14.90 10.24
CA ASP A 125 -12.22 -13.81 9.72
C ASP A 125 -11.93 -13.96 8.23
N CYS A 126 -11.77 -12.82 7.55
CA CYS A 126 -11.39 -12.76 6.14
C CYS A 126 -12.32 -13.54 5.19
N ARG A 127 -13.60 -13.68 5.55
CA ARG A 127 -14.60 -14.18 4.60
C ARG A 127 -14.87 -13.14 3.53
N CYS A 128 -14.95 -13.58 2.29
CA CYS A 128 -15.27 -12.73 1.15
C CYS A 128 -16.57 -13.21 0.50
N GLU A 129 -17.46 -12.27 0.28
CA GLU A 129 -18.64 -12.41 -0.55
C GLU A 129 -18.51 -11.54 -1.80
N ARG A 130 -19.39 -11.69 -2.76
CA ARG A 130 -19.32 -10.97 -4.03
C ARG A 130 -19.15 -9.45 -3.89
N HIS A 131 -19.72 -8.83 -2.83
CA HIS A 131 -19.78 -7.38 -2.68
C HIS A 131 -19.24 -6.85 -1.33
N ARG A 132 -18.77 -7.75 -0.44
CA ARG A 132 -18.25 -7.38 0.88
C ARG A 132 -17.18 -8.35 1.38
N LEU A 133 -16.27 -7.81 2.18
CA LEU A 133 -15.18 -8.53 2.82
C LEU A 133 -15.28 -8.35 4.33
N ASN A 134 -15.19 -9.44 5.09
CA ASN A 134 -15.08 -9.39 6.54
C ASN A 134 -13.62 -9.13 6.93
N ILE A 135 -13.37 -7.97 7.54
CA ILE A 135 -12.04 -7.58 8.01
C ILE A 135 -12.04 -7.61 9.54
N PRO A 136 -11.08 -8.28 10.19
CA PRO A 136 -10.98 -8.31 11.65
C PRO A 136 -11.08 -6.91 12.26
N THR A 137 -11.85 -6.78 13.33
CA THR A 137 -12.18 -5.54 14.05
C THR A 137 -13.07 -4.53 13.32
N LEU A 138 -13.17 -4.60 12.00
CA LEU A 138 -14.04 -3.74 11.20
C LEU A 138 -15.38 -4.40 10.86
N GLY A 139 -15.43 -5.75 10.86
CA GLY A 139 -16.58 -6.49 10.39
C GLY A 139 -16.70 -6.44 8.85
N TRP A 140 -17.94 -6.49 8.35
CA TRP A 140 -18.23 -6.49 6.93
C TRP A 140 -18.03 -5.10 6.31
N VAL A 141 -17.14 -5.00 5.32
CA VAL A 141 -16.87 -3.78 4.57
C VAL A 141 -17.25 -3.99 3.11
N ARG A 142 -17.95 -3.04 2.51
CA ARG A 142 -18.37 -3.11 1.10
C ARG A 142 -17.17 -2.95 0.16
N ILE A 143 -17.10 -3.81 -0.86
CA ILE A 143 -16.14 -3.76 -1.96
C ILE A 143 -16.79 -3.02 -3.13
N LYS A 144 -16.05 -2.14 -3.79
CA LYS A 144 -16.55 -1.38 -4.93
C LYS A 144 -16.65 -2.24 -6.19
N GLU A 145 -15.63 -3.05 -6.45
CA GLU A 145 -15.55 -3.97 -7.60
C GLU A 145 -16.12 -5.33 -7.22
N LYS A 146 -17.42 -5.51 -7.47
CA LYS A 146 -18.15 -6.74 -7.12
C LYS A 146 -17.56 -7.96 -7.83
N GLY A 147 -17.26 -9.01 -7.07
CA GLY A 147 -16.74 -10.28 -7.62
C GLY A 147 -15.26 -10.25 -8.05
N TYR A 148 -14.54 -9.13 -7.81
CA TYR A 148 -13.12 -9.03 -8.15
C TYR A 148 -12.23 -9.88 -7.22
N ILE A 149 -12.55 -9.92 -5.93
CA ILE A 149 -11.90 -10.83 -4.98
C ILE A 149 -12.66 -12.16 -5.02
N PRO A 150 -11.99 -13.30 -5.21
CA PRO A 150 -12.63 -14.61 -5.17
C PRO A 150 -13.38 -14.85 -3.87
N THR A 151 -14.54 -15.45 -3.95
CA THR A 151 -15.37 -15.68 -2.77
C THR A 151 -14.85 -16.87 -1.96
N THR A 152 -15.14 -16.87 -0.67
CA THR A 152 -14.77 -17.98 0.21
C THR A 152 -15.46 -19.30 -0.21
N LYS A 153 -16.60 -19.21 -0.91
CA LYS A 153 -17.35 -20.36 -1.43
C LYS A 153 -16.61 -21.12 -2.53
N ASP A 154 -15.76 -20.39 -3.28
CA ASP A 154 -14.99 -20.97 -4.40
C ASP A 154 -13.71 -21.72 -3.93
N GLY A 155 -13.60 -22.04 -2.64
CA GLY A 155 -12.45 -22.73 -2.07
C GLY A 155 -11.20 -21.86 -1.86
N TRP A 156 -11.25 -20.58 -2.21
CA TRP A 156 -10.15 -19.64 -2.04
C TRP A 156 -10.02 -19.20 -0.58
N LYS A 157 -8.77 -19.11 -0.10
CA LYS A 157 -8.49 -18.77 1.31
C LYS A 157 -7.71 -17.49 1.42
N ILE A 158 -8.33 -16.44 1.94
CA ILE A 158 -7.61 -15.21 2.27
C ILE A 158 -6.76 -15.47 3.51
N LYS A 159 -5.46 -15.23 3.42
CA LYS A 159 -4.50 -15.42 4.53
C LYS A 159 -4.29 -14.15 5.33
N SER A 160 -4.10 -13.04 4.63
CA SER A 160 -3.85 -11.74 5.23
C SER A 160 -4.24 -10.63 4.26
N GLY A 161 -4.17 -9.41 4.74
CA GLY A 161 -4.36 -8.25 3.89
C GLY A 161 -3.95 -6.96 4.58
N THR A 162 -4.08 -5.87 3.85
CA THR A 162 -3.83 -4.52 4.35
C THR A 162 -4.94 -3.58 3.92
N VAL A 163 -5.34 -2.68 4.82
CA VAL A 163 -6.19 -1.53 4.48
C VAL A 163 -5.31 -0.30 4.39
N SER A 164 -5.44 0.45 3.32
CA SER A 164 -4.70 1.69 3.07
C SER A 164 -5.65 2.85 2.73
N VAL A 165 -5.20 4.06 2.99
CA VAL A 165 -5.92 5.30 2.65
C VAL A 165 -5.07 6.11 1.69
N LYS A 166 -5.61 6.45 0.52
CA LYS A 166 -4.93 7.28 -0.47
C LYS A 166 -5.91 8.31 -1.05
N ALA A 167 -5.60 9.59 -0.91
CA ALA A 167 -6.44 10.69 -1.39
C ALA A 167 -7.91 10.61 -0.92
N ASP A 168 -8.12 10.31 0.37
CA ASP A 168 -9.44 10.14 1.02
C ASP A 168 -10.27 8.97 0.46
N ARG A 169 -9.60 8.01 -0.18
CA ARG A 169 -10.19 6.74 -0.62
C ARG A 169 -9.54 5.59 0.13
N TYR A 170 -10.34 4.57 0.38
CA TYR A 170 -9.95 3.39 1.13
C TYR A 170 -9.77 2.20 0.20
N TYR A 171 -8.67 1.49 0.36
CA TYR A 171 -8.34 0.32 -0.44
C TYR A 171 -8.03 -0.85 0.46
N VAL A 172 -8.43 -2.04 0.05
CA VAL A 172 -7.99 -3.29 0.65
C VAL A 172 -7.13 -4.05 -0.35
N SER A 173 -6.02 -4.58 0.12
CA SER A 173 -5.23 -5.56 -0.62
C SER A 173 -5.22 -6.85 0.18
N VAL A 174 -5.64 -7.96 -0.42
CA VAL A 174 -5.72 -9.27 0.21
C VAL A 174 -4.77 -10.25 -0.46
N LEU A 175 -4.10 -11.07 0.34
CA LEU A 175 -3.30 -12.20 -0.10
C LEU A 175 -4.16 -13.46 -0.04
N VAL A 176 -4.37 -14.07 -1.18
CA VAL A 176 -5.26 -15.23 -1.34
C VAL A 176 -4.43 -16.45 -1.73
N GLU A 177 -4.61 -17.55 -1.03
CA GLU A 177 -4.09 -18.87 -1.40
C GLU A 177 -4.99 -19.44 -2.48
N ILE A 178 -4.39 -19.81 -3.61
CA ILE A 178 -5.07 -20.37 -4.78
C ILE A 178 -5.12 -21.89 -4.59
N PRO A 179 -6.30 -22.54 -4.74
CA PRO A 179 -6.36 -23.99 -4.82
C PRO A 179 -5.50 -24.48 -5.98
N ASP A 180 -4.95 -25.67 -5.85
CA ASP A 180 -4.01 -26.28 -6.81
C ASP A 180 -4.47 -26.09 -8.26
N VAL A 181 -3.79 -25.21 -8.98
CA VAL A 181 -3.97 -25.04 -10.41
C VAL A 181 -2.84 -25.78 -11.09
N LYS A 182 -3.18 -26.75 -11.93
CA LYS A 182 -2.21 -27.39 -12.83
C LYS A 182 -1.61 -26.28 -13.69
N ILE A 183 -0.32 -25.97 -13.50
CA ILE A 183 0.40 -25.04 -14.35
C ILE A 183 0.52 -25.72 -15.70
N ALA A 184 -0.21 -25.24 -16.70
CA ALA A 184 -0.04 -25.68 -18.06
C ALA A 184 1.37 -25.30 -18.54
N ASN A 185 2.11 -26.26 -19.06
CA ASN A 185 3.38 -25.97 -19.74
C ASN A 185 3.06 -25.14 -20.98
N ASN A 186 3.54 -23.91 -21.00
CA ASN A 186 3.43 -23.06 -22.17
C ASN A 186 4.45 -23.54 -23.21
N SER A 187 3.95 -23.99 -24.35
CA SER A 187 4.77 -24.51 -25.47
C SER A 187 5.11 -23.44 -26.51
N ASN A 188 4.56 -22.24 -26.38
CA ASN A 188 4.82 -21.15 -27.30
C ASN A 188 6.25 -20.63 -27.15
N GLY A 189 6.83 -20.11 -28.21
CA GLY A 189 8.18 -19.52 -28.19
C GLY A 189 8.33 -18.38 -27.17
N GLY A 190 9.57 -17.98 -26.91
CA GLY A 190 9.89 -16.86 -26.06
C GLY A 190 9.49 -15.52 -26.67
N ILE A 191 9.28 -14.51 -25.84
CA ILE A 191 8.99 -13.13 -26.25
C ILE A 191 10.05 -12.19 -25.68
N GLY A 192 10.66 -11.38 -26.55
CA GLY A 192 11.50 -10.24 -26.17
C GLY A 192 10.67 -8.98 -26.06
N ILE A 193 10.96 -8.14 -25.04
CA ILE A 193 10.31 -6.85 -24.82
C ILE A 193 11.38 -5.79 -24.65
N ASP A 194 11.41 -4.81 -25.56
CA ASP A 194 12.19 -3.58 -25.44
C ASP A 194 11.33 -2.49 -24.80
N LEU A 195 11.85 -1.84 -23.74
CA LEU A 195 11.19 -0.78 -23.00
C LEU A 195 11.78 0.58 -23.39
N GLY A 196 10.91 1.53 -23.76
CA GLY A 196 11.38 2.82 -24.25
C GLY A 196 10.58 4.02 -23.76
N LEU A 197 11.15 5.22 -24.04
CA LEU A 197 10.51 6.51 -23.73
C LEU A 197 9.53 6.97 -24.81
N LYS A 198 9.79 6.61 -26.06
CA LYS A 198 8.92 6.96 -27.20
C LYS A 198 7.66 6.11 -27.16
N ASP A 199 7.82 4.84 -27.10
CA ASP A 199 6.79 3.84 -26.88
C ASP A 199 7.03 3.17 -25.52
N LEU A 200 5.99 2.67 -24.87
CA LEU A 200 6.12 2.01 -23.58
C LEU A 200 6.87 0.68 -23.70
N ALA A 201 6.52 -0.08 -24.72
CA ALA A 201 7.12 -1.38 -25.00
C ALA A 201 6.98 -1.76 -26.48
N ILE A 202 8.01 -2.37 -27.04
CA ILE A 202 8.02 -3.00 -28.35
C ILE A 202 8.27 -4.49 -28.12
N VAL A 203 7.40 -5.33 -28.66
CA VAL A 203 7.43 -6.78 -28.46
C VAL A 203 7.98 -7.44 -29.72
N SER A 204 8.77 -8.51 -29.58
CA SER A 204 9.41 -9.23 -30.72
C SER A 204 8.43 -9.78 -31.75
N ASN A 205 7.15 -9.89 -31.41
CA ASN A 205 6.08 -10.24 -32.37
C ASN A 205 5.57 -9.04 -33.19
N GLY A 206 6.24 -7.89 -33.16
CA GLY A 206 5.91 -6.67 -33.91
C GLY A 206 4.90 -5.76 -33.23
N LYS A 207 4.33 -6.15 -32.08
CA LYS A 207 3.35 -5.34 -31.36
C LYS A 207 4.01 -4.20 -30.58
N THR A 208 3.48 -2.98 -30.73
CA THR A 208 3.97 -1.78 -30.07
C THR A 208 2.92 -1.22 -29.13
N TYR A 209 3.30 -0.96 -27.88
CA TYR A 209 2.51 -0.29 -26.86
C TYR A 209 2.96 1.16 -26.72
N LYS A 210 2.10 2.10 -27.12
CA LYS A 210 2.42 3.53 -27.10
C LYS A 210 2.57 4.07 -25.68
N ASN A 211 3.39 5.09 -25.49
CA ASN A 211 3.53 5.77 -24.21
C ASN A 211 2.27 6.54 -23.85
N ILE A 212 1.49 6.08 -22.85
CA ILE A 212 0.23 6.66 -22.41
C ILE A 212 0.38 8.11 -21.93
N ASN A 213 1.57 8.53 -21.47
CA ASN A 213 1.84 9.90 -21.04
C ASN A 213 1.70 10.92 -22.18
N LYS A 214 1.86 10.48 -23.43
CA LYS A 214 1.68 11.33 -24.62
C LYS A 214 0.21 11.53 -24.99
N SER A 215 -0.72 10.80 -24.39
CA SER A 215 -2.15 10.90 -24.66
C SER A 215 -2.73 12.26 -24.26
N THR A 216 -3.69 12.75 -25.04
CA THR A 216 -4.42 14.01 -24.76
C THR A 216 -5.05 14.00 -23.37
N ARG A 217 -5.53 12.82 -22.92
CA ARG A 217 -6.17 12.66 -21.61
C ARG A 217 -5.19 12.93 -20.47
N ILE A 218 -3.99 12.35 -20.52
CA ILE A 218 -2.95 12.56 -19.47
C ILE A 218 -2.46 14.01 -19.51
N LYS A 219 -2.14 14.56 -20.69
CA LYS A 219 -1.71 15.96 -20.84
C LYS A 219 -2.71 16.96 -20.25
N LYS A 220 -4.01 16.76 -20.48
CA LYS A 220 -5.08 17.58 -19.86
C LYS A 220 -5.08 17.47 -18.33
N LEU A 221 -4.91 16.26 -17.78
CA LEU A 221 -4.85 16.04 -16.33
C LEU A 221 -3.59 16.65 -15.71
N GLU A 222 -2.44 16.56 -16.36
CA GLU A 222 -1.19 17.20 -15.90
C GLU A 222 -1.28 18.73 -15.93
N LYS A 223 -1.88 19.31 -16.97
CA LYS A 223 -2.16 20.75 -17.03
C LYS A 223 -3.06 21.19 -15.86
N LYS A 224 -4.10 20.42 -15.57
CA LYS A 224 -4.98 20.65 -14.41
C LYS A 224 -4.22 20.51 -13.10
N LEU A 225 -3.40 19.48 -12.96
CA LEU A 225 -2.58 19.23 -11.76
C LEU A 225 -1.67 20.43 -11.47
N ARG A 226 -0.91 20.91 -12.47
CA ARG A 226 -0.03 22.09 -12.31
C ARG A 226 -0.81 23.33 -11.85
N ARG A 227 -2.02 23.55 -12.37
CA ARG A 227 -2.89 24.67 -11.93
C ARG A 227 -3.29 24.52 -10.47
N GLU A 228 -3.72 23.33 -10.04
CA GLU A 228 -4.13 23.09 -8.65
C GLU A 228 -2.94 23.15 -7.68
N GLN A 229 -1.73 22.75 -8.11
CA GLN A 229 -0.50 22.89 -7.33
C GLN A 229 -0.12 24.36 -7.14
N ARG A 230 -0.18 25.20 -8.20
CA ARG A 230 0.04 26.66 -8.07
C ARG A 230 -0.97 27.31 -7.11
N CYS A 231 -2.25 26.87 -7.18
CA CYS A 231 -3.27 27.33 -6.23
C CYS A 231 -2.93 26.93 -4.79
N LEU A 232 -2.41 25.72 -4.58
CA LEU A 232 -1.98 25.24 -3.26
C LEU A 232 -0.80 26.06 -2.72
N SER A 233 0.21 26.35 -3.56
CA SER A 233 1.36 27.16 -3.17
C SER A 233 0.92 28.55 -2.73
N ARG A 234 0.07 29.23 -3.52
CA ARG A 234 -0.47 30.56 -3.14
C ARG A 234 -1.24 30.52 -1.82
N LYS A 235 -2.01 29.45 -1.56
CA LYS A 235 -2.71 29.32 -0.27
C LYS A 235 -1.76 29.13 0.91
N TYR A 236 -0.61 28.50 0.74
CA TYR A 236 0.41 28.43 1.77
C TYR A 236 1.06 29.80 2.04
N GLU A 237 1.31 30.59 1.01
CA GLU A 237 1.81 31.96 1.13
C GLU A 237 0.79 32.84 1.87
N ASN A 238 -0.47 32.78 1.46
CA ASN A 238 -1.57 33.53 2.10
C ASN A 238 -1.79 33.09 3.56
N LEU A 239 -1.53 31.81 3.92
CA LEU A 239 -1.59 31.36 5.31
C LEU A 239 -0.53 32.09 6.17
N LYS A 240 0.68 32.29 5.65
CA LYS A 240 1.74 33.02 6.33
C LYS A 240 1.36 34.50 6.59
N LYS A 241 0.53 35.07 5.71
CA LYS A 241 0.00 36.44 5.83
C LYS A 241 -1.29 36.55 6.64
N GLY A 242 -1.82 35.43 7.18
CA GLY A 242 -3.11 35.43 7.89
C GLY A 242 -4.36 35.42 6.99
N GLU A 243 -4.19 35.41 5.67
CA GLU A 243 -5.29 35.52 4.68
C GLU A 243 -5.95 34.19 4.30
N SER A 244 -5.44 33.07 4.80
CA SER A 244 -5.97 31.73 4.50
C SER A 244 -6.11 30.89 5.76
N THR A 245 -6.94 29.84 5.70
CA THR A 245 -7.15 28.90 6.81
C THR A 245 -6.57 27.52 6.51
N GLN A 246 -6.15 26.81 7.56
CA GLN A 246 -5.67 25.43 7.46
C GLN A 246 -6.71 24.51 6.78
N LYS A 247 -8.00 24.72 7.02
CA LYS A 247 -9.09 23.95 6.39
C LYS A 247 -9.09 24.13 4.87
N ASN A 248 -8.88 25.35 4.36
CA ASN A 248 -8.83 25.63 2.93
C ASN A 248 -7.60 24.99 2.26
N ILE A 249 -6.46 24.98 2.96
CA ILE A 249 -5.26 24.28 2.50
C ILE A 249 -5.50 22.79 2.43
N GLN A 250 -6.10 22.17 3.44
CA GLN A 250 -6.40 20.73 3.44
C GLN A 250 -7.36 20.35 2.28
N LYS A 251 -8.38 21.15 2.02
CA LYS A 251 -9.27 20.96 0.86
C LYS A 251 -8.50 21.00 -0.47
N GLN A 252 -7.61 21.97 -0.63
CA GLN A 252 -6.81 22.12 -1.84
C GLN A 252 -5.79 20.98 -1.99
N LYS A 253 -5.11 20.61 -0.90
CA LYS A 253 -4.18 19.48 -0.85
C LYS A 253 -4.86 18.19 -1.31
N LEU A 254 -6.09 17.94 -0.84
CA LEU A 254 -6.87 16.77 -1.26
C LEU A 254 -7.20 16.78 -2.76
N LYS A 255 -7.49 17.93 -3.36
CA LYS A 255 -7.69 18.05 -4.82
C LYS A 255 -6.44 17.66 -5.59
N VAL A 256 -5.27 18.15 -5.17
CA VAL A 256 -3.98 17.81 -5.77
C VAL A 256 -3.70 16.30 -5.63
N GLN A 257 -3.89 15.73 -4.44
CA GLN A 257 -3.70 14.31 -4.19
C GLN A 257 -4.63 13.43 -5.05
N ARG A 258 -5.89 13.82 -5.21
CA ARG A 258 -6.86 13.11 -6.06
C ARG A 258 -6.47 13.13 -7.54
N LEU A 259 -5.88 14.23 -8.03
CA LEU A 259 -5.38 14.31 -9.40
C LEU A 259 -4.16 13.44 -9.63
N HIS A 260 -3.19 13.46 -8.71
CA HIS A 260 -2.05 12.53 -8.76
C HIS A 260 -2.54 11.08 -8.81
N HIS A 261 -3.42 10.72 -7.88
CA HIS A 261 -3.95 9.37 -7.83
C HIS A 261 -4.73 8.96 -9.09
N LYS A 262 -5.46 9.89 -9.72
CA LYS A 262 -6.14 9.64 -10.98
C LYS A 262 -5.17 9.37 -12.13
N ILE A 263 -4.08 10.13 -12.21
CA ILE A 263 -3.04 9.94 -13.23
C ILE A 263 -2.34 8.59 -13.01
N ASP A 264 -1.94 8.28 -11.77
CA ASP A 264 -1.34 7.00 -11.40
C ASP A 264 -2.22 5.81 -11.77
N ASN A 265 -3.54 5.90 -11.49
CA ASN A 265 -4.47 4.82 -11.80
C ASN A 265 -4.59 4.59 -13.31
N ILE A 266 -4.61 5.66 -14.14
CA ILE A 266 -4.66 5.53 -15.60
C ILE A 266 -3.38 4.86 -16.12
N ARG A 267 -2.21 5.26 -15.60
CA ARG A 267 -0.93 4.67 -15.96
C ARG A 267 -0.87 3.18 -15.57
N THR A 268 -1.23 2.88 -14.34
CA THR A 268 -1.23 1.51 -13.83
C THR A 268 -2.21 0.61 -14.58
N ASP A 269 -3.43 1.10 -14.88
CA ASP A 269 -4.43 0.35 -15.64
C ASP A 269 -3.90 0.04 -17.05
N TYR A 270 -3.29 1.01 -17.72
CA TYR A 270 -2.71 0.81 -19.04
C TYR A 270 -1.58 -0.22 -19.03
N ILE A 271 -0.64 -0.11 -18.09
CA ILE A 271 0.45 -1.07 -17.93
C ILE A 271 -0.09 -2.47 -17.67
N ASN A 272 -1.04 -2.61 -16.73
CA ASN A 272 -1.63 -3.90 -16.40
C ASN A 272 -2.36 -4.54 -17.60
N LYS A 273 -3.04 -3.74 -18.40
CA LYS A 273 -3.70 -4.22 -19.63
C LYS A 273 -2.69 -4.68 -20.66
N SER A 274 -1.62 -3.92 -20.86
CA SER A 274 -0.53 -4.29 -21.77
C SER A 274 0.14 -5.61 -21.32
N ILE A 275 0.44 -5.75 -20.03
CA ILE A 275 1.00 -6.99 -19.47
C ILE A 275 0.02 -8.16 -19.66
N ALA A 276 -1.27 -7.96 -19.34
CA ALA A 276 -2.28 -9.01 -19.49
C ALA A 276 -2.41 -9.48 -20.94
N GLU A 277 -2.31 -8.57 -21.89
CA GLU A 277 -2.35 -8.89 -23.33
C GLU A 277 -1.12 -9.68 -23.79
N ILE A 278 0.09 -9.32 -23.33
CA ILE A 278 1.31 -10.06 -23.58
C ILE A 278 1.24 -11.46 -22.97
N VAL A 279 0.85 -11.56 -21.69
CA VAL A 279 0.77 -12.86 -20.99
C VAL A 279 -0.32 -13.77 -21.59
N LYS A 280 -1.39 -13.18 -22.16
CA LYS A 280 -2.45 -13.95 -22.84
C LYS A 280 -1.93 -14.79 -24.03
N THR A 281 -0.82 -14.40 -24.64
CA THR A 281 -0.17 -15.17 -25.71
C THR A 281 0.52 -16.45 -25.21
N LYS A 282 0.59 -16.64 -23.89
CA LYS A 282 1.18 -17.79 -23.19
C LYS A 282 2.63 -18.10 -23.65
N PRO A 283 3.55 -17.11 -23.61
CA PRO A 283 4.94 -17.37 -23.96
C PRO A 283 5.60 -18.32 -22.95
N SER A 284 6.56 -19.12 -23.41
CA SER A 284 7.35 -20.00 -22.54
C SER A 284 8.26 -19.21 -21.61
N TYR A 285 8.82 -18.11 -22.08
CA TYR A 285 9.60 -17.13 -21.30
C TYR A 285 9.45 -15.73 -21.86
N ILE A 286 9.76 -14.74 -21.04
CA ILE A 286 9.77 -13.32 -21.42
C ILE A 286 11.15 -12.76 -21.07
N THR A 287 11.83 -12.19 -22.06
CA THR A 287 13.10 -11.48 -21.89
C THR A 287 12.84 -9.98 -21.91
N ILE A 288 13.35 -9.27 -20.91
CA ILE A 288 13.22 -7.82 -20.79
C ILE A 288 14.61 -7.24 -20.54
N GLU A 289 14.90 -6.09 -21.13
CA GLU A 289 16.14 -5.36 -20.91
C GLU A 289 16.27 -4.91 -19.45
N ASN A 290 17.45 -5.07 -18.85
CA ASN A 290 17.74 -4.58 -17.51
C ASN A 290 18.18 -3.11 -17.58
N LEU A 291 17.21 -2.20 -17.56
CA LEU A 291 17.46 -0.76 -17.57
C LEU A 291 17.89 -0.28 -16.18
N ASN A 292 19.14 0.18 -16.07
CA ASN A 292 19.58 0.97 -14.91
C ASN A 292 18.98 2.38 -15.04
N VAL A 293 17.85 2.60 -14.37
CA VAL A 293 17.24 3.93 -14.25
C VAL A 293 17.89 4.61 -13.04
N SER A 294 18.94 5.38 -13.29
CA SER A 294 19.56 6.27 -12.29
C SER A 294 18.73 7.53 -12.07
#